data_cdcc27ad14582e4319eebf8a7cbbc659
#
_entry.id   cdcc27ad14582e4319eebf8a7cbbc659
#
_cell.length_a   1.000
_cell.length_b   1.000
_cell.length_c   1.000
_cell.angle_alpha   90.00
_cell.angle_beta   90.00
_cell.angle_gamma   90.00
#
_symmetry.space_group_name_H-M   'P 1'
#
loop_
_entity.id
_entity.type
_entity.pdbx_description
1 polymer ?
#
loop_
_entity_poly.entity_id
_entity_poly.type
_entity_poly.pdbx_seq_one_letter_code
_entity_poly.pdbx_strand_id
1 'polypeptide(L)'
;MKKTTVGAAVLASSVLVMTGCSTDGTLLRDATVNSMEKGSYNLAGSFKLTGNFDEVLKKQKALTDEQVGILESIKEGISFEGVKGDTASSKLTMSLNNDKALRDHKVWEGKDKASIEMIVDKQDIYVKSPIDKKYLKYAQDMQLAETNNVDPELVKKFSEDVNNLSMKFANRYIKGFDFKGSSVQNKGEETVKLPNGEELKATHLIIELDTKNLIELAYYIAKDATVNPEVRSFAIDLTTMATKFSDKAIEAKKTLLKDEEYRKNATDQVDLMIAAAKVGIADFEKENSPEKLVELAKTEGGLQNLKLKLDYWIDKDKLPVRSTVTIDVTMKDPNATAKDATPITFGFIGDSYQWNFGKATPFVVPSKNDVVNFADLAKDKEAIKNFDEKGFFHKLIKEVQAQQEEMKAFEAEMEALEAKEKAAEAKDKAAEAKPKAPEAKPKAPETKTK
;
A
#
# COMPACT_ATOMS: atom_id res chain seq x y z
N MET A 1 -8.23 3.73 -6.08
CA MET A 1 -7.94 2.65 -5.11
C MET A 1 -6.53 2.09 -5.30
N LYS A 2 -5.49 2.85 -5.00
CA LYS A 2 -4.09 2.36 -5.05
C LYS A 2 -3.29 3.19 -4.08
N LYS A 3 -3.17 2.82 -2.80
CA LYS A 3 -2.09 3.26 -1.87
C LYS A 3 -2.38 2.99 -0.39
N THR A 4 -3.02 1.87 -0.04
CA THR A 4 -3.19 1.46 1.38
C THR A 4 -2.29 0.29 1.78
N THR A 5 -1.11 0.12 1.14
CA THR A 5 -0.44 -1.18 1.13
C THR A 5 0.91 -1.26 1.85
N VAL A 6 1.47 -0.19 2.39
CA VAL A 6 2.83 -0.29 2.96
C VAL A 6 2.82 -0.83 4.40
N GLY A 7 1.87 -0.40 5.24
CA GLY A 7 1.76 -0.93 6.62
C GLY A 7 1.21 -2.36 6.68
N ALA A 8 0.31 -2.71 5.76
CA ALA A 8 -0.25 -4.06 5.65
C ALA A 8 0.74 -5.07 5.04
N ALA A 9 1.68 -4.62 4.20
CA ALA A 9 2.64 -5.50 3.55
C ALA A 9 3.67 -6.10 4.51
N VAL A 10 4.10 -5.37 5.53
CA VAL A 10 5.03 -5.89 6.56
C VAL A 10 4.32 -6.87 7.49
N LEU A 11 3.05 -6.66 7.81
CA LEU A 11 2.23 -7.62 8.57
C LEU A 11 1.77 -8.80 7.69
N ALA A 12 1.46 -8.56 6.43
CA ALA A 12 1.03 -9.60 5.50
C ALA A 12 2.16 -10.58 5.15
N SER A 13 3.42 -10.13 5.08
CA SER A 13 4.55 -11.03 4.81
C SER A 13 4.80 -12.03 5.94
N SER A 14 4.49 -11.69 7.19
CA SER A 14 4.60 -12.63 8.32
C SER A 14 3.41 -13.58 8.44
N VAL A 15 2.25 -13.25 7.83
CA VAL A 15 1.02 -14.05 7.92
C VAL A 15 0.95 -15.13 6.84
N LEU A 16 1.61 -14.92 5.72
CA LEU A 16 1.42 -15.74 4.50
C LEU A 16 2.07 -17.12 4.53
N VAL A 17 2.82 -17.49 5.56
CA VAL A 17 3.62 -18.74 5.54
C VAL A 17 3.50 -19.53 6.83
N MET A 18 2.29 -19.70 7.34
CA MET A 18 2.08 -20.57 8.48
C MET A 18 1.76 -21.98 8.02
N THR A 19 2.71 -22.85 8.24
CA THR A 19 2.63 -24.24 7.84
C THR A 19 1.97 -25.09 8.93
N GLY A 20 1.12 -25.98 8.50
CA GLY A 20 0.37 -27.03 9.15
C GLY A 20 0.67 -27.48 10.58
N CYS A 21 -0.07 -28.48 11.04
CA CYS A 21 -0.10 -29.06 12.40
C CYS A 21 1.23 -29.64 12.95
N SER A 22 2.39 -29.27 12.39
CA SER A 22 3.68 -29.61 13.02
C SER A 22 3.91 -28.78 14.28
N THR A 23 4.65 -29.32 15.24
CA THR A 23 5.03 -28.59 16.47
C THR A 23 5.69 -27.25 16.14
N ASP A 24 6.53 -27.21 15.11
CA ASP A 24 7.27 -26.02 14.69
C ASP A 24 6.37 -24.99 13.98
N GLY A 25 5.44 -25.44 13.15
CA GLY A 25 4.40 -24.59 12.55
C GLY A 25 3.47 -23.98 13.60
N THR A 26 3.14 -24.77 14.65
CA THR A 26 2.37 -24.27 15.79
C THR A 26 3.16 -23.23 16.58
N LEU A 27 4.46 -23.44 16.82
CA LEU A 27 5.32 -22.48 17.51
C LEU A 27 5.37 -21.14 16.76
N LEU A 28 5.55 -21.16 15.45
CA LEU A 28 5.57 -19.96 14.62
C LEU A 28 4.23 -19.21 14.66
N ARG A 29 3.12 -19.93 14.54
CA ARG A 29 1.77 -19.37 14.63
C ARG A 29 1.53 -18.71 15.99
N ASP A 30 1.86 -19.42 17.08
CA ASP A 30 1.73 -18.91 18.44
C ASP A 30 2.58 -17.64 18.63
N ALA A 31 3.81 -17.63 18.11
CA ALA A 31 4.70 -16.48 18.20
C ALA A 31 4.12 -15.25 17.48
N THR A 32 3.53 -15.45 16.30
CA THR A 32 2.87 -14.37 15.57
C THR A 32 1.67 -13.82 16.35
N VAL A 33 0.81 -14.69 16.85
CA VAL A 33 -0.35 -14.31 17.64
C VAL A 33 0.08 -13.57 18.93
N ASN A 34 1.05 -14.11 19.66
CA ASN A 34 1.55 -13.49 20.88
C ASN A 34 2.14 -12.09 20.64
N SER A 35 2.89 -11.92 19.54
CA SER A 35 3.40 -10.60 19.14
C SER A 35 2.28 -9.60 18.88
N MET A 36 1.20 -10.01 18.23
CA MET A 36 0.02 -9.17 18.00
C MET A 36 -0.70 -8.83 19.31
N GLU A 37 -0.84 -9.79 20.21
CA GLU A 37 -1.52 -9.62 21.51
C GLU A 37 -0.73 -8.75 22.49
N LYS A 38 0.60 -8.79 22.45
CA LYS A 38 1.45 -7.90 23.27
C LYS A 38 1.35 -6.43 22.84
N GLY A 39 1.00 -6.16 21.61
CA GLY A 39 0.67 -4.84 21.10
C GLY A 39 1.86 -3.93 20.88
N SER A 40 2.70 -3.68 21.89
CA SER A 40 3.84 -2.76 21.80
C SER A 40 5.19 -3.47 21.85
N TYR A 41 6.18 -2.93 21.13
CA TYR A 41 7.56 -3.41 21.14
C TYR A 41 8.52 -2.40 20.50
N ASN A 42 9.80 -2.51 20.82
CA ASN A 42 10.87 -1.85 20.10
C ASN A 42 11.27 -2.68 18.89
N LEU A 43 11.69 -2.04 17.81
CA LEU A 43 12.16 -2.71 16.61
C LEU A 43 13.39 -2.03 16.04
N ALA A 44 14.26 -2.81 15.41
CA ALA A 44 15.36 -2.32 14.60
C ALA A 44 15.72 -3.35 13.53
N GLY A 45 16.39 -2.91 12.49
CA GLY A 45 16.81 -3.81 11.44
C GLY A 45 17.40 -3.09 10.24
N SER A 46 17.52 -3.84 9.16
CA SER A 46 17.96 -3.30 7.88
C SER A 46 17.36 -4.07 6.73
N PHE A 47 17.31 -3.44 5.57
CA PHE A 47 17.00 -4.12 4.33
C PHE A 47 17.82 -3.53 3.17
N LYS A 48 18.00 -4.33 2.13
CA LYS A 48 18.68 -3.91 0.91
C LYS A 48 18.11 -4.63 -0.30
N LEU A 49 18.24 -4.00 -1.45
CA LEU A 49 18.00 -4.62 -2.74
C LEU A 49 19.30 -5.22 -3.29
N THR A 50 19.21 -6.34 -3.98
CA THR A 50 20.34 -7.01 -4.61
C THR A 50 20.01 -7.37 -6.06
N GLY A 51 21.02 -7.77 -6.84
CA GLY A 51 20.83 -8.15 -8.23
C GLY A 51 21.35 -7.10 -9.21
N ASN A 52 21.12 -7.34 -10.51
CA ASN A 52 21.60 -6.50 -11.61
C ASN A 52 20.48 -5.70 -12.31
N PHE A 53 19.28 -5.66 -11.77
CA PHE A 53 18.11 -5.01 -12.37
C PHE A 53 18.33 -3.51 -12.66
N ASP A 54 19.12 -2.83 -11.81
CA ASP A 54 19.46 -1.42 -11.98
C ASP A 54 20.31 -1.16 -13.24
N GLU A 55 21.24 -2.06 -13.57
CA GLU A 55 22.04 -1.97 -14.79
C GLU A 55 21.15 -2.05 -16.04
N VAL A 56 20.13 -2.91 -15.99
CA VAL A 56 19.17 -3.06 -17.10
C VAL A 56 18.34 -1.78 -17.26
N LEU A 57 17.80 -1.23 -16.16
CA LEU A 57 17.04 0.01 -16.17
C LEU A 57 17.87 1.21 -16.65
N LYS A 58 19.15 1.30 -16.23
CA LYS A 58 20.08 2.34 -16.70
C LYS A 58 20.34 2.22 -18.21
N LYS A 59 20.60 1.00 -18.72
CA LYS A 59 20.79 0.76 -20.16
C LYS A 59 19.58 1.17 -20.99
N GLN A 60 18.38 0.96 -20.48
CA GLN A 60 17.12 1.34 -21.11
C GLN A 60 16.81 2.85 -21.00
N LYS A 61 17.65 3.63 -20.29
CA LYS A 61 17.38 5.05 -19.94
C LYS A 61 15.99 5.28 -19.34
N ALA A 62 15.52 4.30 -18.58
CA ALA A 62 14.21 4.31 -17.94
C ALA A 62 14.19 5.12 -16.63
N LEU A 63 15.35 5.57 -16.13
CA LEU A 63 15.51 6.28 -14.86
C LEU A 63 16.10 7.67 -15.07
N THR A 64 15.61 8.63 -14.28
CA THR A 64 16.25 9.93 -14.13
C THR A 64 17.52 9.81 -13.26
N ASP A 65 18.41 10.80 -13.29
CA ASP A 65 19.60 10.83 -12.46
C ASP A 65 19.28 10.72 -10.95
N GLU A 66 18.22 11.39 -10.51
CA GLU A 66 17.75 11.32 -9.12
C GLU A 66 17.28 9.90 -8.75
N GLN A 67 16.52 9.25 -9.64
CA GLN A 67 16.06 7.87 -9.44
C GLN A 67 17.24 6.89 -9.38
N VAL A 68 18.29 7.11 -10.19
CA VAL A 68 19.53 6.33 -10.12
C VAL A 68 20.17 6.49 -8.74
N GLY A 69 20.33 7.71 -8.22
CA GLY A 69 20.91 7.96 -6.91
C GLY A 69 20.12 7.30 -5.77
N ILE A 70 18.79 7.34 -5.83
CA ILE A 70 17.92 6.68 -4.87
C ILE A 70 18.12 5.16 -4.92
N LEU A 71 18.10 4.58 -6.12
CA LEU A 71 18.22 3.14 -6.32
C LEU A 71 19.58 2.59 -5.85
N GLU A 72 20.67 3.26 -6.17
CA GLU A 72 22.02 2.91 -5.69
C GLU A 72 22.10 2.97 -4.17
N SER A 73 21.52 3.99 -3.54
CA SER A 73 21.52 4.11 -2.09
C SER A 73 20.71 3.01 -1.40
N ILE A 74 19.60 2.56 -1.99
CA ILE A 74 18.80 1.44 -1.46
C ILE A 74 19.54 0.11 -1.62
N LYS A 75 20.35 -0.06 -2.66
CA LYS A 75 21.21 -1.26 -2.82
C LYS A 75 22.29 -1.35 -1.75
N GLU A 76 22.84 -0.22 -1.29
CA GLU A 76 23.77 -0.18 -0.16
C GLU A 76 23.08 -0.50 1.19
N GLY A 77 21.76 -0.40 1.22
CA GLY A 77 20.89 -0.77 2.33
C GLY A 77 20.35 0.40 3.13
N ILE A 78 19.24 0.13 3.77
CA ILE A 78 18.54 1.04 4.68
C ILE A 78 18.50 0.38 6.04
N SER A 79 18.95 1.06 7.08
CA SER A 79 18.76 0.67 8.47
C SER A 79 17.52 1.37 9.02
N PHE A 80 16.82 0.71 9.89
CA PHE A 80 15.67 1.28 10.59
C PHE A 80 15.71 0.95 12.08
N GLU A 81 15.18 1.86 12.87
CA GLU A 81 14.91 1.67 14.29
C GLU A 81 13.61 2.35 14.67
N GLY A 82 12.91 1.84 15.65
CA GLY A 82 11.64 2.43 16.03
C GLY A 82 10.93 1.73 17.16
N VAL A 83 9.68 2.13 17.31
CA VAL A 83 8.77 1.68 18.36
C VAL A 83 7.39 1.48 17.74
N LYS A 84 6.79 0.32 18.00
CA LYS A 84 5.35 0.13 17.87
C LYS A 84 4.71 0.37 19.23
N GLY A 85 3.76 1.31 19.30
CA GLY A 85 2.97 1.58 20.51
C GLY A 85 1.82 0.60 20.71
N ASP A 86 1.11 0.72 21.83
CA ASP A 86 -0.01 -0.17 22.21
C ASP A 86 -1.24 0.02 21.33
N THR A 87 -1.44 1.22 20.81
CA THR A 87 -2.53 1.57 19.89
C THR A 87 -2.03 1.56 18.44
N ALA A 88 -2.85 2.05 17.52
CA ALA A 88 -2.44 2.23 16.12
C ALA A 88 -1.40 3.37 15.96
N SER A 89 -0.39 3.38 16.84
CA SER A 89 0.70 4.36 16.85
C SER A 89 2.05 3.68 16.67
N SER A 90 2.97 4.34 15.98
CA SER A 90 4.35 3.87 15.81
C SER A 90 5.27 5.03 15.47
N LYS A 91 6.53 4.87 15.83
CA LYS A 91 7.62 5.75 15.42
C LYS A 91 8.66 4.90 14.73
N LEU A 92 9.14 5.34 13.57
CA LEU A 92 10.17 4.68 12.79
C LEU A 92 11.17 5.72 12.26
N THR A 93 12.45 5.48 12.46
CA THR A 93 13.53 6.23 11.81
C THR A 93 14.20 5.32 10.79
N MET A 94 14.24 5.72 9.55
CA MET A 94 14.94 5.04 8.46
C MET A 94 16.16 5.85 8.05
N SER A 95 17.30 5.20 7.91
CA SER A 95 18.58 5.85 7.54
C SER A 95 19.26 5.03 6.46
N LEU A 96 19.75 5.68 5.43
CA LEU A 96 20.58 5.00 4.43
C LEU A 96 21.91 4.53 5.06
N ASN A 97 22.37 3.33 4.74
CA ASN A 97 23.68 2.86 5.20
C ASN A 97 24.82 3.67 4.57
N ASN A 98 24.63 4.03 3.29
CA ASN A 98 25.52 4.90 2.54
C ASN A 98 24.68 5.88 1.71
N ASP A 99 24.83 7.17 1.97
CA ASP A 99 24.10 8.25 1.27
C ASP A 99 24.93 8.94 0.19
N LYS A 100 26.09 8.37 -0.16
CA LYS A 100 27.00 8.95 -1.15
C LYS A 100 26.31 9.11 -2.52
N ALA A 101 25.61 8.11 -2.98
CA ALA A 101 24.90 8.19 -4.28
C ALA A 101 23.84 9.27 -4.28
N LEU A 102 23.06 9.46 -3.20
CA LEU A 102 22.11 10.57 -3.10
C LEU A 102 22.81 11.94 -3.19
N ARG A 103 24.01 12.06 -2.59
CA ARG A 103 24.79 13.30 -2.63
C ARG A 103 25.36 13.56 -4.03
N ASP A 104 25.92 12.54 -4.66
CA ASP A 104 26.49 12.61 -6.02
C ASP A 104 25.41 13.05 -7.04
N HIS A 105 24.19 12.58 -6.89
CA HIS A 105 23.04 12.94 -7.72
C HIS A 105 22.23 14.13 -7.18
N LYS A 106 22.73 14.85 -6.16
CA LYS A 106 22.10 16.05 -5.58
C LYS A 106 20.67 15.85 -5.06
N VAL A 107 20.32 14.60 -4.68
CA VAL A 107 19.04 14.30 -4.04
C VAL A 107 19.04 14.70 -2.57
N TRP A 108 20.22 14.57 -1.92
CA TRP A 108 20.47 14.96 -0.54
C TRP A 108 21.75 15.76 -0.43
N GLU A 109 21.66 16.99 0.07
CA GLU A 109 22.81 17.88 0.25
C GLU A 109 23.00 18.32 1.72
N GLY A 110 22.17 17.78 2.63
CA GLY A 110 22.31 18.02 4.07
C GLY A 110 23.63 17.49 4.61
N LYS A 111 24.16 18.09 5.69
CA LYS A 111 25.41 17.64 6.35
C LYS A 111 25.19 16.34 7.12
N ASP A 112 24.00 16.16 7.66
CA ASP A 112 23.63 14.98 8.42
C ASP A 112 23.41 13.79 7.49
N LYS A 113 23.47 12.58 8.06
CA LYS A 113 23.15 11.33 7.36
C LYS A 113 21.70 11.39 6.81
N ALA A 114 21.53 11.01 5.57
CA ALA A 114 20.21 10.98 4.97
C ALA A 114 19.30 9.99 5.73
N SER A 115 18.28 10.53 6.38
CA SER A 115 17.32 9.75 7.15
C SER A 115 15.93 10.40 7.12
N ILE A 116 14.92 9.60 7.42
CA ILE A 116 13.53 10.03 7.55
C ILE A 116 12.99 9.47 8.86
N GLU A 117 12.47 10.35 9.70
CA GLU A 117 11.66 9.97 10.84
C GLU A 117 10.19 9.98 10.42
N MET A 118 9.49 8.89 10.70
CA MET A 118 8.06 8.73 10.46
C MET A 118 7.37 8.39 11.77
N ILE A 119 6.33 9.13 12.10
CA ILE A 119 5.45 8.85 13.23
C ILE A 119 4.05 8.62 12.65
N VAL A 120 3.44 7.51 13.01
CA VAL A 120 2.04 7.21 12.74
C VAL A 120 1.30 7.33 14.05
N ASP A 121 0.24 8.11 14.09
CA ASP A 121 -0.68 8.16 15.22
C ASP A 121 -2.11 8.04 14.70
N LYS A 122 -2.71 6.87 14.91
CA LYS A 122 -4.01 6.49 14.35
C LYS A 122 -3.99 6.55 12.81
N GLN A 123 -4.44 7.63 12.22
CA GLN A 123 -4.53 7.84 10.77
C GLN A 123 -3.63 8.98 10.28
N ASP A 124 -3.05 9.72 11.21
CA ASP A 124 -2.11 10.78 10.92
C ASP A 124 -0.69 10.20 10.72
N ILE A 125 -0.05 10.59 9.64
CA ILE A 125 1.34 10.25 9.34
C ILE A 125 2.15 11.54 9.38
N TYR A 126 3.17 11.58 10.21
CA TYR A 126 4.10 12.68 10.35
C TYR A 126 5.46 12.24 9.82
N VAL A 127 6.04 12.99 8.91
CA VAL A 127 7.36 12.70 8.34
C VAL A 127 8.28 13.90 8.47
N LYS A 128 9.54 13.68 8.76
CA LYS A 128 10.57 14.71 8.92
C LYS A 128 11.93 14.15 8.56
N SER A 129 12.77 14.95 7.91
CA SER A 129 14.20 14.67 7.81
C SER A 129 14.97 15.45 8.90
N PRO A 130 16.24 15.08 9.23
CA PRO A 130 16.98 15.72 10.30
C PRO A 130 17.26 17.22 10.06
N ILE A 131 17.23 17.67 8.82
CA ILE A 131 17.49 19.08 8.47
C ILE A 131 16.24 19.96 8.39
N ASP A 132 15.03 19.33 8.45
CA ASP A 132 13.79 20.09 8.39
C ASP A 132 13.41 20.65 9.78
N LYS A 133 12.73 21.79 9.81
CA LYS A 133 12.29 22.44 11.05
C LYS A 133 11.03 21.79 11.62
N LYS A 134 10.12 21.39 10.74
CA LYS A 134 8.80 20.83 11.10
C LYS A 134 8.54 19.48 10.44
N TYR A 135 7.59 18.76 11.00
CA TYR A 135 7.03 17.57 10.37
C TYR A 135 6.05 17.95 9.26
N LEU A 136 6.09 17.23 8.17
CA LEU A 136 5.02 17.20 7.20
C LEU A 136 3.96 16.20 7.68
N LYS A 137 2.76 16.70 7.93
CA LYS A 137 1.62 15.88 8.35
C LYS A 137 0.78 15.49 7.14
N TYR A 138 0.58 14.23 6.94
CA TYR A 138 -0.37 13.67 6.00
C TYR A 138 -1.52 13.04 6.79
N ALA A 139 -2.73 13.60 6.65
CA ALA A 139 -3.95 13.05 7.25
C ALA A 139 -4.70 12.28 6.16
N GLN A 140 -4.73 10.97 6.27
CA GLN A 140 -5.37 10.08 5.28
C GLN A 140 -6.87 10.37 5.13
N ASP A 141 -7.53 10.74 6.22
CA ASP A 141 -8.96 11.02 6.24
C ASP A 141 -9.34 12.31 5.54
N MET A 142 -8.49 13.33 5.62
CA MET A 142 -8.76 14.62 4.98
C MET A 142 -8.82 14.50 3.46
N GLN A 143 -7.95 13.71 2.86
CA GLN A 143 -7.95 13.50 1.41
C GLN A 143 -9.22 12.78 0.94
N LEU A 144 -9.67 11.76 1.68
CA LEU A 144 -10.92 11.05 1.38
C LEU A 144 -12.14 11.93 1.59
N ALA A 145 -12.14 12.76 2.64
CA ALA A 145 -13.23 13.67 2.94
C ALA A 145 -13.35 14.80 1.90
N GLU A 146 -12.24 15.44 1.54
CA GLU A 146 -12.22 16.53 0.55
C GLU A 146 -12.60 16.03 -0.85
N THR A 147 -12.06 14.88 -1.28
CA THR A 147 -12.35 14.31 -2.62
C THR A 147 -13.81 13.91 -2.78
N ASN A 148 -14.49 13.51 -1.71
CA ASN A 148 -15.86 12.99 -1.76
C ASN A 148 -16.88 13.88 -1.06
N ASN A 149 -16.48 15.05 -0.55
CA ASN A 149 -17.33 15.97 0.23
C ASN A 149 -18.06 15.28 1.42
N VAL A 150 -17.34 14.39 2.12
CA VAL A 150 -17.83 13.60 3.24
C VAL A 150 -17.34 14.19 4.55
N ASP A 151 -18.15 14.08 5.61
CA ASP A 151 -17.76 14.50 6.96
C ASP A 151 -16.46 13.79 7.42
N PRO A 152 -15.37 14.52 7.75
CA PRO A 152 -14.11 13.95 8.19
C PRO A 152 -14.23 13.04 9.42
N GLU A 153 -15.11 13.37 10.39
CA GLU A 153 -15.31 12.54 11.58
C GLU A 153 -15.97 11.20 11.22
N LEU A 154 -16.86 11.18 10.22
CA LEU A 154 -17.43 9.94 9.70
C LEU A 154 -16.38 9.05 9.03
N VAL A 155 -15.49 9.65 8.22
CA VAL A 155 -14.36 8.93 7.58
C VAL A 155 -13.43 8.35 8.63
N LYS A 156 -13.05 9.14 9.63
CA LYS A 156 -12.18 8.72 10.73
C LYS A 156 -12.76 7.54 11.50
N LYS A 157 -14.04 7.64 11.91
CA LYS A 157 -14.70 6.54 12.60
C LYS A 157 -14.76 5.27 11.76
N PHE A 158 -15.07 5.39 10.48
CA PHE A 158 -15.10 4.23 9.58
C PHE A 158 -13.73 3.57 9.50
N SER A 159 -12.65 4.34 9.34
CA SER A 159 -11.29 3.80 9.29
C SER A 159 -10.86 3.13 10.59
N GLU A 160 -11.20 3.71 11.75
CA GLU A 160 -10.95 3.08 13.08
C GLU A 160 -11.70 1.75 13.20
N ASP A 161 -12.97 1.71 12.81
CA ASP A 161 -13.80 0.50 12.87
C ASP A 161 -13.27 -0.60 11.93
N VAL A 162 -12.85 -0.23 10.69
CA VAL A 162 -12.22 -1.16 9.74
C VAL A 162 -10.90 -1.72 10.27
N ASN A 163 -10.05 -0.88 10.86
CA ASN A 163 -8.80 -1.33 11.46
C ASN A 163 -9.04 -2.33 12.60
N ASN A 164 -9.98 -2.03 13.49
CA ASN A 164 -10.33 -2.92 14.60
C ASN A 164 -10.90 -4.26 14.12
N LEU A 165 -11.75 -4.23 13.09
CA LEU A 165 -12.29 -5.43 12.47
C LEU A 165 -11.19 -6.26 11.81
N SER A 166 -10.27 -5.62 11.06
CA SER A 166 -9.15 -6.27 10.38
C SER A 166 -8.18 -6.94 11.36
N MET A 167 -7.86 -6.28 12.48
CA MET A 167 -7.00 -6.86 13.51
C MET A 167 -7.63 -8.09 14.18
N LYS A 168 -8.93 -8.03 14.49
CA LYS A 168 -9.67 -9.17 15.04
C LYS A 168 -9.72 -10.33 14.06
N PHE A 169 -9.98 -10.05 12.80
CA PHE A 169 -9.97 -11.04 11.73
C PHE A 169 -8.59 -11.69 11.58
N ALA A 170 -7.51 -10.89 11.46
CA ALA A 170 -6.16 -11.40 11.30
C ALA A 170 -5.78 -12.39 12.41
N ASN A 171 -6.08 -12.03 13.67
CA ASN A 171 -5.80 -12.89 14.82
C ASN A 171 -6.54 -14.23 14.76
N ARG A 172 -7.83 -14.24 14.37
CA ARG A 172 -8.62 -15.47 14.24
C ARG A 172 -8.20 -16.31 13.04
N TYR A 173 -7.99 -15.64 11.91
CA TYR A 173 -7.58 -16.28 10.66
C TYR A 173 -6.24 -17.00 10.81
N ILE A 174 -5.26 -16.34 11.42
CA ILE A 174 -3.93 -16.91 11.67
C ILE A 174 -4.03 -18.17 12.53
N LYS A 175 -4.86 -18.14 13.58
CA LYS A 175 -5.06 -19.31 14.47
C LYS A 175 -5.60 -20.55 13.73
N GLY A 176 -6.38 -20.36 12.68
CA GLY A 176 -6.98 -21.42 11.85
C GLY A 176 -6.22 -21.78 10.58
N PHE A 177 -5.18 -21.01 10.23
CA PHE A 177 -4.47 -21.22 8.97
C PHE A 177 -3.62 -22.49 8.99
N ASP A 178 -3.79 -23.38 7.99
CA ASP A 178 -3.16 -24.71 7.93
C ASP A 178 -2.69 -25.06 6.50
N PHE A 179 -1.77 -24.26 5.95
CA PHE A 179 -1.14 -24.56 4.68
C PHE A 179 -0.07 -25.66 4.83
N LYS A 180 -0.17 -26.73 4.03
CA LYS A 180 0.72 -27.90 4.12
C LYS A 180 1.76 -27.99 3.01
N GLY A 181 1.80 -27.01 2.11
CA GLY A 181 2.70 -27.00 0.95
C GLY A 181 4.13 -26.60 1.26
N SER A 182 4.46 -26.18 2.49
CA SER A 182 5.82 -25.91 2.92
C SER A 182 6.16 -26.61 4.21
N SER A 183 7.43 -26.94 4.40
CA SER A 183 7.95 -27.51 5.65
C SER A 183 8.63 -26.42 6.46
N VAL A 184 8.30 -26.31 7.75
CA VAL A 184 9.11 -25.58 8.72
C VAL A 184 10.28 -26.46 9.11
N GLN A 185 11.50 -25.96 8.93
CA GLN A 185 12.72 -26.63 9.38
C GLN A 185 13.13 -26.02 10.71
N ASN A 186 13.25 -26.86 11.73
CA ASN A 186 13.78 -26.45 13.02
C ASN A 186 15.30 -26.66 13.05
N LYS A 187 16.07 -25.61 13.24
CA LYS A 187 17.54 -25.62 13.32
C LYS A 187 18.06 -25.77 14.75
N GLY A 188 17.15 -25.80 15.72
CA GLY A 188 17.47 -25.86 17.13
C GLY A 188 17.59 -24.50 17.80
N GLU A 189 18.16 -24.48 18.99
CA GLU A 189 18.32 -23.29 19.81
C GLU A 189 19.61 -22.54 19.43
N GLU A 190 19.49 -21.24 19.22
CA GLU A 190 20.60 -20.33 18.93
C GLU A 190 20.58 -19.14 19.89
N THR A 191 21.76 -18.54 20.12
CA THR A 191 21.86 -17.29 20.87
C THR A 191 21.69 -16.11 19.93
N VAL A 192 20.70 -15.26 20.22
CA VAL A 192 20.43 -14.02 19.49
C VAL A 192 20.88 -12.84 20.33
N LYS A 193 21.74 -11.99 19.76
CA LYS A 193 22.14 -10.72 20.35
C LYS A 193 21.22 -9.61 19.80
N LEU A 194 20.46 -8.98 20.69
CA LEU A 194 19.54 -7.89 20.36
C LEU A 194 20.29 -6.55 20.21
N PRO A 195 19.70 -5.57 19.51
CA PRO A 195 20.30 -4.24 19.36
C PRO A 195 20.53 -3.48 20.67
N ASN A 196 19.76 -3.77 21.71
CA ASN A 196 19.96 -3.23 23.07
C ASN A 196 21.14 -3.87 23.84
N GLY A 197 21.84 -4.84 23.24
CA GLY A 197 22.96 -5.56 23.83
C GLY A 197 22.58 -6.81 24.62
N GLU A 198 21.32 -7.08 24.82
CA GLU A 198 20.82 -8.30 25.48
C GLU A 198 21.08 -9.52 24.60
N GLU A 199 21.50 -10.63 25.23
CA GLU A 199 21.63 -11.93 24.58
C GLU A 199 20.58 -12.88 25.14
N LEU A 200 19.87 -13.56 24.25
CA LEU A 200 18.85 -14.53 24.64
C LEU A 200 18.91 -15.77 23.73
N LYS A 201 18.37 -16.88 24.25
CA LYS A 201 18.22 -18.11 23.49
C LYS A 201 16.88 -18.12 22.77
N ALA A 202 16.90 -18.53 21.51
CA ALA A 202 15.72 -18.61 20.66
C ALA A 202 15.77 -19.82 19.74
N THR A 203 14.62 -20.43 19.49
CA THR A 203 14.47 -21.51 18.52
C THR A 203 14.50 -20.92 17.11
N HIS A 204 15.42 -21.38 16.28
CA HIS A 204 15.55 -20.95 14.88
C HIS A 204 14.69 -21.82 13.96
N LEU A 205 13.72 -21.22 13.32
CA LEU A 205 12.83 -21.85 12.32
C LEU A 205 13.08 -21.26 10.94
N ILE A 206 13.12 -22.12 9.92
CA ILE A 206 13.28 -21.70 8.52
C ILE A 206 12.09 -22.19 7.69
N ILE A 207 11.61 -21.32 6.80
CA ILE A 207 10.63 -21.63 5.78
C ILE A 207 11.23 -21.24 4.42
N GLU A 208 11.22 -22.18 3.48
CA GLU A 208 11.64 -21.94 2.11
C GLU A 208 10.48 -22.26 1.17
N LEU A 209 10.16 -21.31 0.29
CA LEU A 209 9.13 -21.42 -0.74
C LEU A 209 9.76 -21.12 -2.10
N ASP A 210 9.61 -22.05 -3.00
CA ASP A 210 9.92 -21.84 -4.41
C ASP A 210 8.68 -21.35 -5.20
N THR A 211 8.84 -21.17 -6.50
CA THR A 211 7.75 -20.72 -7.39
C THR A 211 6.52 -21.61 -7.26
N LYS A 212 6.70 -22.93 -7.19
CA LYS A 212 5.60 -23.90 -7.08
C LYS A 212 4.86 -23.75 -5.76
N ASN A 213 5.61 -23.74 -4.64
CA ASN A 213 5.02 -23.56 -3.30
C ASN A 213 4.25 -22.26 -3.17
N LEU A 214 4.74 -21.16 -3.79
CA LEU A 214 4.06 -19.87 -3.78
C LEU A 214 2.74 -19.91 -4.58
N ILE A 215 2.72 -20.61 -5.71
CA ILE A 215 1.49 -20.81 -6.49
C ILE A 215 0.51 -21.68 -5.68
N GLU A 216 0.97 -22.79 -5.08
CA GLU A 216 0.14 -23.66 -4.23
C GLU A 216 -0.43 -22.89 -3.02
N LEU A 217 0.36 -21.99 -2.40
CA LEU A 217 -0.10 -21.12 -1.33
C LEU A 217 -1.21 -20.18 -1.82
N ALA A 218 -1.05 -19.56 -3.00
CA ALA A 218 -2.08 -18.69 -3.58
C ALA A 218 -3.40 -19.45 -3.83
N TYR A 219 -3.31 -20.68 -4.35
CA TYR A 219 -4.49 -21.56 -4.50
C TYR A 219 -5.12 -21.90 -3.17
N TYR A 220 -4.31 -22.26 -2.17
CA TYR A 220 -4.81 -22.54 -0.83
C TYR A 220 -5.59 -21.38 -0.26
N ILE A 221 -5.02 -20.17 -0.30
CA ILE A 221 -5.67 -18.95 0.20
C ILE A 221 -6.98 -18.67 -0.55
N ALA A 222 -6.96 -18.79 -1.88
CA ALA A 222 -8.16 -18.56 -2.70
C ALA A 222 -9.29 -19.55 -2.34
N LYS A 223 -8.98 -20.84 -2.18
CA LYS A 223 -9.95 -21.87 -1.77
C LYS A 223 -10.44 -21.67 -0.34
N ASP A 224 -9.51 -21.46 0.60
CA ASP A 224 -9.82 -21.23 2.00
C ASP A 224 -10.77 -20.04 2.15
N ALA A 225 -10.53 -18.95 1.42
CA ALA A 225 -11.40 -17.76 1.43
C ALA A 225 -12.86 -18.06 1.06
N THR A 226 -13.12 -19.13 0.32
CA THR A 226 -14.50 -19.53 -0.06
C THR A 226 -15.20 -20.46 0.91
N VAL A 227 -14.48 -21.04 1.86
CA VAL A 227 -15.04 -22.04 2.79
C VAL A 227 -14.81 -21.66 4.26
N ASN A 228 -13.88 -20.77 4.55
CA ASN A 228 -13.51 -20.40 5.90
C ASN A 228 -14.58 -19.47 6.53
N PRO A 229 -15.18 -19.86 7.68
CA PRO A 229 -16.23 -19.07 8.31
C PRO A 229 -15.75 -17.73 8.83
N GLU A 230 -14.47 -17.59 9.22
CA GLU A 230 -13.89 -16.32 9.67
C GLU A 230 -13.76 -15.33 8.50
N VAL A 231 -13.36 -15.81 7.31
CA VAL A 231 -13.32 -14.98 6.09
C VAL A 231 -14.72 -14.50 5.70
N ARG A 232 -15.70 -15.43 5.74
CA ARG A 232 -17.10 -15.08 5.45
C ARG A 232 -17.64 -14.05 6.45
N SER A 233 -17.42 -14.26 7.75
CA SER A 233 -17.88 -13.33 8.79
C SER A 233 -17.23 -11.94 8.61
N PHE A 234 -15.93 -11.89 8.38
CA PHE A 234 -15.20 -10.65 8.11
C PHE A 234 -15.76 -9.90 6.89
N ALA A 235 -15.99 -10.62 5.79
CA ALA A 235 -16.55 -10.03 4.57
C ALA A 235 -17.96 -9.43 4.81
N ILE A 236 -18.83 -10.13 5.57
CA ILE A 236 -20.17 -9.63 5.92
C ILE A 236 -20.05 -8.37 6.79
N ASP A 237 -19.21 -8.38 7.82
CA ASP A 237 -19.03 -7.26 8.73
C ASP A 237 -18.47 -6.04 7.98
N LEU A 238 -17.44 -6.23 7.14
CA LEU A 238 -16.85 -5.17 6.33
C LEU A 238 -17.84 -4.58 5.31
N THR A 239 -18.61 -5.43 4.60
CA THR A 239 -19.63 -4.99 3.64
C THR A 239 -20.75 -4.22 4.36
N THR A 240 -21.18 -4.69 5.54
CA THR A 240 -22.18 -3.99 6.36
C THR A 240 -21.69 -2.61 6.75
N MET A 241 -20.45 -2.49 7.21
CA MET A 241 -19.84 -1.21 7.60
C MET A 241 -19.68 -0.28 6.40
N ALA A 242 -19.17 -0.78 5.27
CA ALA A 242 -18.97 -0.01 4.05
C ALA A 242 -20.28 0.54 3.48
N THR A 243 -21.35 -0.27 3.46
CA THR A 243 -22.68 0.16 2.98
C THR A 243 -23.28 1.24 3.90
N LYS A 244 -23.20 1.05 5.23
CA LYS A 244 -23.65 2.06 6.20
C LYS A 244 -22.86 3.37 6.07
N PHE A 245 -21.56 3.29 5.87
CA PHE A 245 -20.71 4.46 5.62
C PHE A 245 -21.12 5.17 4.34
N SER A 246 -21.28 4.44 3.24
CA SER A 246 -21.71 4.99 1.95
C SER A 246 -23.07 5.71 2.04
N ASP A 247 -24.06 5.08 2.66
CA ASP A 247 -25.37 5.69 2.83
C ASP A 247 -25.34 6.96 3.66
N LYS A 248 -24.54 6.99 4.73
CA LYS A 248 -24.35 8.21 5.54
C LYS A 248 -23.58 9.30 4.81
N ALA A 249 -22.60 8.93 3.99
CA ALA A 249 -21.73 9.86 3.29
C ALA A 249 -22.40 10.53 2.09
N ILE A 250 -23.17 9.74 1.30
CA ILE A 250 -23.72 10.19 0.00
C ILE A 250 -25.14 10.72 0.17
N GLU A 251 -25.91 10.18 1.09
CA GLU A 251 -27.35 10.40 1.20
C GLU A 251 -27.77 10.97 2.56
N ALA A 252 -27.21 12.09 2.97
CA ALA A 252 -27.56 12.77 4.23
C ALA A 252 -29.08 13.03 4.43
N LYS A 253 -29.92 12.74 3.44
CA LYS A 253 -31.39 12.93 3.43
C LYS A 253 -32.20 11.64 3.28
N LYS A 254 -31.56 10.47 3.13
CA LYS A 254 -32.27 9.20 2.97
C LYS A 254 -32.53 8.54 4.32
N THR A 255 -33.67 7.88 4.44
CA THR A 255 -33.97 7.06 5.62
C THR A 255 -33.01 5.88 5.65
N LEU A 256 -32.12 5.85 6.64
CA LEU A 256 -31.18 4.76 6.84
C LEU A 256 -31.93 3.46 7.14
N LEU A 257 -31.46 2.35 6.62
CA LEU A 257 -31.96 1.02 6.95
C LEU A 257 -31.67 0.69 8.42
N LYS A 258 -32.41 -0.28 8.98
CA LYS A 258 -32.07 -0.86 10.29
C LYS A 258 -30.80 -1.69 10.17
N ASP A 259 -30.09 -1.84 11.28
CA ASP A 259 -28.82 -2.60 11.34
C ASP A 259 -28.98 -4.04 10.86
N GLU A 260 -30.11 -4.68 11.16
CA GLU A 260 -30.44 -6.04 10.73
C GLU A 260 -30.62 -6.13 9.20
N GLU A 261 -31.19 -5.10 8.58
CA GLU A 261 -31.39 -5.06 7.12
C GLU A 261 -30.06 -4.87 6.37
N TYR A 262 -29.18 -3.98 6.88
CA TYR A 262 -27.83 -3.86 6.34
C TYR A 262 -27.08 -5.19 6.41
N ARG A 263 -27.11 -5.86 7.57
CA ARG A 263 -26.44 -7.12 7.76
C ARG A 263 -27.00 -8.24 6.88
N LYS A 264 -28.34 -8.29 6.72
CA LYS A 264 -28.98 -9.25 5.82
C LYS A 264 -28.55 -9.03 4.38
N ASN A 265 -28.60 -7.80 3.87
CA ASN A 265 -28.19 -7.46 2.51
C ASN A 265 -26.70 -7.80 2.27
N ALA A 266 -25.84 -7.48 3.23
CA ALA A 266 -24.41 -7.83 3.17
C ALA A 266 -24.21 -9.36 3.16
N THR A 267 -24.99 -10.11 3.95
CA THR A 267 -24.93 -11.57 3.96
C THR A 267 -25.31 -12.15 2.61
N ASP A 268 -26.45 -11.73 2.04
CA ASP A 268 -26.93 -12.19 0.74
C ASP A 268 -25.88 -11.89 -0.37
N GLN A 269 -25.28 -10.68 -0.35
CA GLN A 269 -24.25 -10.28 -1.30
C GLN A 269 -22.97 -11.10 -1.15
N VAL A 270 -22.47 -11.28 0.07
CA VAL A 270 -21.24 -12.06 0.33
C VAL A 270 -21.42 -13.52 -0.05
N ASP A 271 -22.58 -14.13 0.26
CA ASP A 271 -22.87 -15.51 -0.10
C ASP A 271 -22.90 -15.70 -1.62
N LEU A 272 -23.47 -14.76 -2.34
CA LEU A 272 -23.45 -14.77 -3.81
C LEU A 272 -22.00 -14.65 -4.35
N MET A 273 -21.19 -13.74 -3.78
CA MET A 273 -19.77 -13.59 -4.18
C MET A 273 -18.96 -14.85 -3.89
N ILE A 274 -19.16 -15.47 -2.73
CA ILE A 274 -18.48 -16.73 -2.37
C ILE A 274 -18.89 -17.85 -3.32
N ALA A 275 -20.18 -17.97 -3.66
CA ALA A 275 -20.65 -18.98 -4.60
C ALA A 275 -20.03 -18.78 -5.99
N ALA A 276 -19.99 -17.56 -6.49
CA ALA A 276 -19.34 -17.23 -7.76
C ALA A 276 -17.83 -17.51 -7.74
N ALA A 277 -17.14 -17.14 -6.64
CA ALA A 277 -15.72 -17.41 -6.46
C ALA A 277 -15.41 -18.92 -6.45
N LYS A 278 -16.23 -19.74 -5.80
CA LYS A 278 -16.08 -21.21 -5.81
C LYS A 278 -16.12 -21.77 -7.22
N VAL A 279 -17.08 -21.34 -8.03
CA VAL A 279 -17.20 -21.77 -9.44
C VAL A 279 -15.98 -21.31 -10.24
N GLY A 280 -15.63 -20.02 -10.13
CA GLY A 280 -14.49 -19.47 -10.86
C GLY A 280 -13.16 -20.14 -10.52
N ILE A 281 -12.89 -20.43 -9.23
CA ILE A 281 -11.69 -21.14 -8.79
C ILE A 281 -11.69 -22.58 -9.34
N ALA A 282 -12.83 -23.29 -9.26
CA ALA A 282 -12.92 -24.67 -9.74
C ALA A 282 -12.72 -24.76 -11.26
N ASP A 283 -13.22 -23.80 -12.04
CA ASP A 283 -13.02 -23.75 -13.48
C ASP A 283 -11.58 -23.36 -13.83
N PHE A 284 -11.00 -22.41 -13.12
CA PHE A 284 -9.61 -22.02 -13.29
C PHE A 284 -8.65 -23.20 -13.03
N GLU A 285 -8.89 -23.99 -12.00
CA GLU A 285 -8.06 -25.14 -11.66
C GLU A 285 -8.11 -26.27 -12.69
N LYS A 286 -9.25 -26.49 -13.36
CA LYS A 286 -9.36 -27.50 -14.43
C LYS A 286 -8.37 -27.24 -15.56
N GLU A 287 -8.12 -25.96 -15.84
CA GLU A 287 -7.28 -25.53 -16.95
C GLU A 287 -5.84 -25.20 -16.51
N ASN A 288 -5.62 -24.88 -15.24
CA ASN A 288 -4.38 -24.33 -14.72
C ASN A 288 -3.94 -25.07 -13.44
N SER A 289 -3.23 -26.19 -13.58
CA SER A 289 -2.56 -26.79 -12.42
C SER A 289 -1.38 -25.95 -11.94
N PRO A 290 -0.92 -26.07 -10.69
CA PRO A 290 0.27 -25.38 -10.21
C PRO A 290 1.49 -25.61 -11.12
N GLU A 291 1.69 -26.83 -11.62
CA GLU A 291 2.78 -27.18 -12.53
C GLU A 291 2.66 -26.43 -13.85
N LYS A 292 1.45 -26.36 -14.43
CA LYS A 292 1.20 -25.63 -15.66
C LYS A 292 1.45 -24.12 -15.49
N LEU A 293 1.06 -23.55 -14.34
CA LEU A 293 1.33 -22.15 -14.04
C LEU A 293 2.83 -21.88 -13.86
N VAL A 294 3.59 -22.79 -13.24
CA VAL A 294 5.05 -22.69 -13.18
C VAL A 294 5.66 -22.69 -14.60
N GLU A 295 5.16 -23.56 -15.47
CA GLU A 295 5.60 -23.64 -16.85
C GLU A 295 5.28 -22.35 -17.63
N LEU A 296 4.05 -21.83 -17.52
CA LEU A 296 3.64 -20.57 -18.12
C LEU A 296 4.47 -19.38 -17.59
N ALA A 297 4.74 -19.33 -16.29
CA ALA A 297 5.60 -18.31 -15.70
C ALA A 297 7.01 -18.33 -16.31
N LYS A 298 7.54 -19.53 -16.61
CA LYS A 298 8.86 -19.69 -17.23
C LYS A 298 8.85 -19.37 -18.73
N THR A 299 7.87 -19.86 -19.47
CA THR A 299 7.84 -19.80 -20.94
C THR A 299 7.33 -18.46 -21.45
N GLU A 300 6.25 -17.94 -20.87
CA GLU A 300 5.60 -16.71 -21.30
C GLU A 300 6.02 -15.52 -20.42
N GLY A 301 6.09 -15.72 -19.09
CA GLY A 301 6.48 -14.68 -18.14
C GLY A 301 7.99 -14.45 -18.01
N GLY A 302 8.82 -15.32 -18.59
CA GLY A 302 10.28 -15.24 -18.51
C GLY A 302 10.85 -15.51 -17.10
N LEU A 303 10.01 -15.89 -16.11
CA LEU A 303 10.43 -16.16 -14.74
C LEU A 303 11.21 -17.47 -14.70
N GLN A 304 12.52 -17.38 -14.40
CA GLN A 304 13.37 -18.57 -14.30
C GLN A 304 13.39 -19.14 -12.89
N ASN A 305 13.40 -18.25 -11.88
CA ASN A 305 13.43 -18.63 -10.48
C ASN A 305 12.73 -17.56 -9.64
N LEU A 306 11.97 -18.02 -8.64
CA LEU A 306 11.45 -17.20 -7.55
C LEU A 306 11.58 -18.02 -6.27
N LYS A 307 12.35 -17.51 -5.31
CA LYS A 307 12.53 -18.12 -3.99
C LYS A 307 12.22 -17.10 -2.91
N LEU A 308 11.50 -17.53 -1.91
CA LEU A 308 11.27 -16.82 -0.66
C LEU A 308 11.82 -17.68 0.49
N LYS A 309 12.72 -17.11 1.26
CA LYS A 309 13.22 -17.72 2.49
C LYS A 309 12.88 -16.79 3.66
N LEU A 310 12.30 -17.38 4.70
CA LEU A 310 11.97 -16.72 5.95
C LEU A 310 12.64 -17.45 7.08
N ASP A 311 13.40 -16.74 7.89
CA ASP A 311 13.99 -17.25 9.12
C ASP A 311 13.36 -16.53 10.31
N TYR A 312 13.03 -17.27 11.36
CA TYR A 312 12.46 -16.75 12.60
C TYR A 312 13.23 -17.29 13.80
N TRP A 313 13.56 -16.41 14.73
CA TRP A 313 14.10 -16.78 16.04
C TRP A 313 13.03 -16.46 17.09
N ILE A 314 12.52 -17.50 17.72
CA ILE A 314 11.41 -17.43 18.67
C ILE A 314 11.93 -17.76 20.06
N ASP A 315 11.74 -16.85 21.01
CA ASP A 315 12.19 -17.00 22.37
C ASP A 315 11.32 -17.99 23.18
N LYS A 316 11.70 -18.21 24.45
CA LYS A 316 10.98 -19.09 25.38
C LYS A 316 9.54 -18.64 25.68
N ASP A 317 9.25 -17.35 25.54
CA ASP A 317 7.95 -16.75 25.77
C ASP A 317 7.09 -16.77 24.49
N LYS A 318 7.57 -17.50 23.46
CA LYS A 318 6.99 -17.61 22.12
C LYS A 318 6.78 -16.23 21.48
N LEU A 319 7.84 -15.40 21.49
CA LEU A 319 7.86 -14.10 20.84
C LEU A 319 8.92 -14.11 19.73
N PRO A 320 8.64 -13.55 18.54
CA PRO A 320 9.60 -13.49 17.45
C PRO A 320 10.60 -12.35 17.70
N VAL A 321 11.78 -12.68 18.22
CA VAL A 321 12.81 -11.70 18.61
C VAL A 321 13.70 -11.27 17.46
N ARG A 322 13.81 -12.10 16.41
CA ARG A 322 14.48 -11.79 15.15
C ARG A 322 13.77 -12.47 14.00
N SER A 323 13.72 -11.82 12.85
CA SER A 323 13.28 -12.44 11.59
C SER A 323 14.12 -11.93 10.42
N THR A 324 14.41 -12.82 9.46
CA THR A 324 14.98 -12.43 8.17
C THR A 324 14.09 -12.84 7.03
N VAL A 325 14.08 -12.03 5.99
CA VAL A 325 13.37 -12.29 4.73
C VAL A 325 14.37 -12.20 3.60
N THR A 326 14.46 -13.24 2.77
CA THR A 326 15.23 -13.22 1.54
C THR A 326 14.30 -13.56 0.38
N ILE A 327 14.28 -12.69 -0.63
CA ILE A 327 13.55 -12.91 -1.89
C ILE A 327 14.57 -12.89 -3.01
N ASP A 328 14.58 -13.90 -3.85
CA ASP A 328 15.42 -14.00 -5.02
C ASP A 328 14.56 -14.27 -6.25
N VAL A 329 14.63 -13.37 -7.22
CA VAL A 329 13.93 -13.45 -8.50
C VAL A 329 14.94 -13.45 -9.63
N THR A 330 14.79 -14.37 -10.57
CA THR A 330 15.57 -14.40 -11.82
C THR A 330 14.61 -14.45 -13.00
N MET A 331 14.78 -13.53 -13.92
CA MET A 331 13.94 -13.40 -15.12
C MET A 331 14.82 -13.39 -16.38
N LYS A 332 14.27 -13.85 -17.50
CA LYS A 332 14.88 -13.60 -18.83
C LYS A 332 14.79 -12.11 -19.13
N ASP A 333 15.83 -11.56 -19.78
CA ASP A 333 15.72 -10.23 -20.36
C ASP A 333 14.78 -10.30 -21.58
N PRO A 334 13.60 -9.63 -21.54
CA PRO A 334 12.65 -9.68 -22.66
C PRO A 334 13.18 -9.03 -23.94
N ASN A 335 14.22 -8.19 -23.85
CA ASN A 335 14.82 -7.47 -24.98
C ASN A 335 16.07 -8.15 -25.53
N ALA A 336 16.52 -9.25 -24.94
CA ALA A 336 17.75 -9.91 -25.35
C ALA A 336 17.50 -10.91 -26.49
N THR A 337 18.30 -10.80 -27.54
CA THR A 337 18.35 -11.80 -28.61
C THR A 337 19.03 -13.07 -28.11
N ALA A 338 18.51 -14.22 -28.51
CA ALA A 338 18.55 -15.55 -27.90
C ALA A 338 19.91 -16.17 -27.48
N LYS A 339 21.07 -15.55 -27.69
CA LYS A 339 22.37 -16.19 -27.39
C LYS A 339 23.20 -15.56 -26.25
N ASP A 340 22.97 -14.29 -25.94
CA ASP A 340 23.79 -13.54 -24.97
C ASP A 340 23.00 -12.81 -23.87
N ALA A 341 21.79 -13.28 -23.59
CA ALA A 341 20.91 -12.67 -22.61
C ALA A 341 21.42 -12.92 -21.19
N THR A 342 21.99 -11.92 -20.56
CA THR A 342 22.24 -11.94 -19.12
C THR A 342 20.89 -11.92 -18.39
N PRO A 343 20.58 -12.91 -17.54
CA PRO A 343 19.34 -12.89 -16.78
C PRO A 343 19.24 -11.63 -15.91
N ILE A 344 18.04 -11.09 -15.80
CA ILE A 344 17.75 -10.00 -14.88
C ILE A 344 17.54 -10.64 -13.51
N THR A 345 18.31 -10.20 -12.52
CA THR A 345 18.16 -10.63 -11.13
C THR A 345 17.68 -9.47 -10.28
N PHE A 346 16.75 -9.77 -9.40
CA PHE A 346 16.26 -8.88 -8.36
C PHE A 346 16.19 -9.65 -7.05
N GLY A 347 16.73 -9.09 -5.99
CA GLY A 347 16.64 -9.67 -4.67
C GLY A 347 16.28 -8.62 -3.62
N PHE A 348 15.74 -9.12 -2.51
CA PHE A 348 15.47 -8.35 -1.31
C PHE A 348 15.98 -9.14 -0.11
N ILE A 349 16.73 -8.48 0.75
CA ILE A 349 17.19 -9.06 2.01
C ILE A 349 16.78 -8.10 3.12
N GLY A 350 15.99 -8.59 4.07
CA GLY A 350 15.58 -7.88 5.28
C GLY A 350 16.00 -8.64 6.52
N ASP A 351 16.48 -7.94 7.56
CA ASP A 351 16.77 -8.46 8.89
C ASP A 351 16.13 -7.52 9.91
N SER A 352 15.34 -8.07 10.82
CA SER A 352 14.61 -7.29 11.82
C SER A 352 14.68 -7.95 13.20
N TYR A 353 14.76 -7.12 14.21
CA TYR A 353 14.77 -7.47 15.62
C TYR A 353 13.62 -6.82 16.33
N GLN A 354 13.03 -7.52 17.29
CA GLN A 354 11.95 -7.02 18.14
C GLN A 354 12.23 -7.37 19.60
N TRP A 355 12.01 -6.43 20.51
CA TRP A 355 12.25 -6.61 21.94
C TRP A 355 11.35 -5.69 22.77
N ASN A 356 11.39 -5.82 24.09
CA ASN A 356 10.55 -5.06 25.02
C ASN A 356 9.04 -5.19 24.73
N PHE A 357 8.59 -6.38 24.40
CA PHE A 357 7.19 -6.65 24.12
C PHE A 357 6.29 -6.27 25.32
N GLY A 358 5.25 -5.46 25.09
CA GLY A 358 4.38 -4.89 26.12
C GLY A 358 5.03 -3.81 26.98
N LYS A 359 6.28 -3.41 26.69
CA LYS A 359 7.08 -2.43 27.45
C LYS A 359 7.90 -1.55 26.50
N ALA A 360 7.36 -1.22 25.35
CA ALA A 360 8.04 -0.40 24.36
C ALA A 360 8.45 0.97 24.91
N THR A 361 9.52 1.54 24.39
CA THR A 361 9.97 2.89 24.74
C THR A 361 8.91 3.92 24.36
N PRO A 362 8.44 4.79 25.26
CA PRO A 362 7.49 5.83 24.90
C PRO A 362 8.06 6.80 23.84
N PHE A 363 7.21 7.30 22.98
CA PHE A 363 7.54 8.37 22.05
C PHE A 363 6.46 9.45 22.05
N VAL A 364 6.81 10.64 21.57
CA VAL A 364 5.93 11.80 21.58
C VAL A 364 5.43 12.06 20.17
N VAL A 365 4.11 12.24 20.02
CA VAL A 365 3.49 12.69 18.77
C VAL A 365 3.70 14.20 18.63
N PRO A 366 4.07 14.73 17.44
CA PRO A 366 4.32 16.15 17.21
C PRO A 366 3.11 17.01 17.56
N SER A 367 3.36 18.17 18.19
CA SER A 367 2.32 19.14 18.50
C SER A 367 1.89 19.90 17.24
N LYS A 368 0.74 20.59 17.28
CA LYS A 368 0.26 21.41 16.15
C LYS A 368 1.27 22.46 15.68
N ASN A 369 2.10 22.98 16.60
CA ASN A 369 3.11 23.99 16.26
C ASN A 369 4.32 23.42 15.52
N ASP A 370 4.55 22.13 15.65
CA ASP A 370 5.67 21.39 15.04
C ASP A 370 5.33 20.78 13.70
N VAL A 371 4.15 21.09 13.14
CA VAL A 371 3.57 20.41 11.98
C VAL A 371 3.21 21.40 10.87
N VAL A 372 3.37 20.98 9.63
CA VAL A 372 2.76 21.55 8.43
C VAL A 372 1.86 20.51 7.81
N ASN A 373 0.58 20.81 7.58
CA ASN A 373 -0.31 19.86 6.92
C ASN A 373 -0.03 19.83 5.42
N PHE A 374 -0.02 18.65 4.85
CA PHE A 374 0.19 18.48 3.41
C PHE A 374 -0.88 19.21 2.58
N ALA A 375 -2.14 19.19 3.03
CA ALA A 375 -3.26 19.89 2.37
C ALA A 375 -3.09 21.42 2.36
N ASP A 376 -2.36 21.98 3.32
CA ASP A 376 -2.14 23.43 3.40
C ASP A 376 -1.03 23.91 2.46
N LEU A 377 -0.17 23.01 1.96
CA LEU A 377 0.93 23.37 1.04
C LEU A 377 0.45 23.99 -0.26
N ALA A 378 -0.74 23.64 -0.72
CA ALA A 378 -1.37 24.23 -1.89
C ALA A 378 -1.83 25.69 -1.67
N LYS A 379 -2.16 26.01 -0.42
CA LYS A 379 -2.76 27.31 -0.03
C LYS A 379 -1.70 28.28 0.53
N ASP A 380 -0.70 27.73 1.22
CA ASP A 380 0.37 28.51 1.89
C ASP A 380 1.73 28.25 1.24
N LYS A 381 2.11 29.14 0.32
CA LYS A 381 3.43 29.11 -0.35
C LYS A 381 4.60 29.32 0.63
N GLU A 382 4.36 29.90 1.79
CA GLU A 382 5.39 30.14 2.82
C GLU A 382 5.67 28.85 3.64
N ALA A 383 4.75 27.89 3.64
CA ALA A 383 4.90 26.64 4.38
C ALA A 383 6.15 25.86 3.97
N ILE A 384 6.58 25.96 2.71
CA ILE A 384 7.80 25.33 2.19
C ILE A 384 9.08 25.77 2.94
N LYS A 385 9.12 26.97 3.51
CA LYS A 385 10.27 27.50 4.28
C LYS A 385 10.57 26.73 5.58
N ASN A 386 9.66 25.82 5.99
CA ASN A 386 9.86 24.90 7.10
C ASN A 386 10.69 23.67 6.71
N PHE A 387 10.94 23.46 5.42
CA PHE A 387 11.70 22.35 4.86
C PHE A 387 12.97 22.87 4.21
N ASP A 388 14.11 22.25 4.52
CA ASP A 388 15.42 22.72 4.02
C ASP A 388 15.55 22.40 2.53
N GLU A 389 16.03 23.38 1.75
CA GLU A 389 16.22 23.27 0.29
C GLU A 389 17.15 22.12 -0.12
N LYS A 390 18.02 21.69 0.80
CA LYS A 390 18.97 20.59 0.63
C LYS A 390 18.37 19.20 0.94
N GLY A 391 17.11 19.15 1.35
CA GLY A 391 16.41 17.94 1.76
C GLY A 391 15.38 17.44 0.75
N PHE A 392 14.86 16.25 1.01
CA PHE A 392 13.89 15.60 0.15
C PHE A 392 12.54 16.33 0.10
N PHE A 393 12.08 16.79 1.27
CA PHE A 393 10.71 17.29 1.39
C PHE A 393 10.54 18.65 0.70
N HIS A 394 11.54 19.50 0.72
CA HIS A 394 11.49 20.78 -0.01
C HIS A 394 11.29 20.55 -1.52
N LYS A 395 12.06 19.65 -2.12
CA LYS A 395 11.95 19.31 -3.55
C LYS A 395 10.57 18.71 -3.86
N LEU A 396 10.14 17.71 -3.07
CA LEU A 396 8.83 17.09 -3.22
C LEU A 396 7.67 18.11 -3.14
N ILE A 397 7.73 19.01 -2.15
CA ILE A 397 6.70 20.05 -1.97
C ILE A 397 6.67 21.00 -3.18
N LYS A 398 7.85 21.39 -3.68
CA LYS A 398 7.95 22.25 -4.85
C LYS A 398 7.34 21.61 -6.09
N GLU A 399 7.58 20.32 -6.32
CA GLU A 399 6.95 19.57 -7.41
C GLU A 399 5.42 19.51 -7.27
N VAL A 400 4.93 19.23 -6.07
CA VAL A 400 3.48 19.19 -5.78
C VAL A 400 2.85 20.55 -6.03
N GLN A 401 3.48 21.64 -5.59
CA GLN A 401 2.99 23.00 -5.83
C GLN A 401 2.98 23.35 -7.33
N ALA A 402 4.01 22.98 -8.08
CA ALA A 402 4.07 23.18 -9.53
C ALA A 402 2.95 22.41 -10.25
N GLN A 403 2.75 21.13 -9.94
CA GLN A 403 1.66 20.34 -10.51
C GLN A 403 0.27 20.91 -10.20
N GLN A 404 0.07 21.46 -9.01
CA GLN A 404 -1.19 22.10 -8.66
C GLN A 404 -1.42 23.41 -9.42
N GLU A 405 -0.37 24.20 -9.68
CA GLU A 405 -0.47 25.39 -10.52
C GLU A 405 -0.83 25.02 -11.97
N GLU A 406 -0.23 23.96 -12.52
CA GLU A 406 -0.58 23.43 -13.84
C GLU A 406 -2.04 22.95 -13.89
N MET A 407 -2.50 22.21 -12.87
CA MET A 407 -3.89 21.78 -12.80
C MET A 407 -4.88 22.94 -12.75
N LYS A 408 -4.61 23.97 -11.93
CA LYS A 408 -5.46 25.17 -11.87
C LYS A 408 -5.49 25.93 -13.19
N ALA A 409 -4.35 26.00 -13.89
CA ALA A 409 -4.28 26.61 -15.22
C ALA A 409 -5.13 25.83 -16.24
N PHE A 410 -5.06 24.49 -16.19
CA PHE A 410 -5.87 23.62 -17.03
C PHE A 410 -7.38 23.72 -16.72
N GLU A 411 -7.77 23.75 -15.44
CA GLU A 411 -9.15 23.96 -15.01
C GLU A 411 -9.71 25.29 -15.53
N ALA A 412 -8.92 26.37 -15.37
CA ALA A 412 -9.31 27.68 -15.88
C ALA A 412 -9.45 27.72 -17.41
N GLU A 413 -8.60 26.97 -18.15
CA GLU A 413 -8.71 26.83 -19.59
C GLU A 413 -9.99 26.07 -19.99
N MET A 414 -10.32 24.99 -19.28
CA MET A 414 -11.54 24.22 -19.49
C MET A 414 -12.79 25.04 -19.20
N GLU A 415 -12.84 25.78 -18.09
CA GLU A 415 -13.95 26.69 -17.78
C GLU A 415 -14.12 27.78 -18.86
N ALA A 416 -13.02 28.31 -19.39
CA ALA A 416 -13.05 29.28 -20.47
C ALA A 416 -13.55 28.69 -21.79
N LEU A 417 -13.26 27.42 -22.07
CA LEU A 417 -13.77 26.66 -23.21
C LEU A 417 -15.28 26.41 -23.06
N GLU A 418 -15.74 25.92 -21.92
CA GLU A 418 -17.17 25.72 -21.66
C GLU A 418 -17.97 27.03 -21.73
N ALA A 419 -17.39 28.14 -21.22
CA ALA A 419 -18.03 29.45 -21.34
C ALA A 419 -18.16 29.91 -22.81
N LYS A 420 -17.16 29.61 -23.65
CA LYS A 420 -17.21 29.89 -25.09
C LYS A 420 -18.26 29.02 -25.81
N GLU A 421 -18.35 27.75 -25.50
CA GLU A 421 -19.38 26.86 -26.06
C GLU A 421 -20.81 27.31 -25.69
N LYS A 422 -21.02 27.59 -24.39
CA LYS A 422 -22.31 28.14 -23.94
C LYS A 422 -22.69 29.47 -24.63
N ALA A 423 -21.70 30.33 -24.87
CA ALA A 423 -21.89 31.59 -25.59
C ALA A 423 -22.16 31.37 -27.08
N ALA A 424 -21.57 30.34 -27.70
CA ALA A 424 -21.86 29.96 -29.09
C ALA A 424 -23.29 29.38 -29.24
N GLU A 425 -23.69 28.47 -28.36
CA GLU A 425 -25.05 27.92 -28.33
C GLU A 425 -26.11 29.01 -28.12
N ALA A 426 -25.83 29.98 -27.24
CA ALA A 426 -26.75 31.09 -27.02
C ALA A 426 -26.90 31.99 -28.26
N LYS A 427 -25.83 32.18 -29.05
CA LYS A 427 -25.90 32.91 -30.32
C LYS A 427 -26.65 32.16 -31.39
N ASP A 428 -26.51 30.87 -31.49
CA ASP A 428 -27.25 30.03 -32.45
C ASP A 428 -28.74 29.99 -32.12
N LYS A 429 -29.13 29.84 -30.85
CA LYS A 429 -30.52 29.95 -30.41
C LYS A 429 -31.14 31.35 -30.69
N ALA A 430 -30.35 32.42 -30.55
CA ALA A 430 -30.78 33.78 -30.88
C ALA A 430 -30.91 34.02 -32.40
N ALA A 431 -30.12 33.32 -33.22
CA ALA A 431 -30.21 33.36 -34.67
C ALA A 431 -31.46 32.61 -35.20
N GLU A 432 -31.84 31.50 -34.59
CA GLU A 432 -33.06 30.75 -34.92
C GLU A 432 -34.34 31.47 -34.47
N ALA A 433 -34.28 32.31 -33.44
CA ALA A 433 -35.42 33.07 -32.92
C ALA A 433 -35.77 34.33 -33.76
N LYS A 434 -35.02 34.65 -34.82
CA LYS A 434 -35.40 35.76 -35.71
C LYS A 434 -36.65 35.39 -36.50
N PRO A 435 -37.73 36.20 -36.44
CA PRO A 435 -38.99 35.92 -37.16
C PRO A 435 -38.70 35.88 -38.66
N LYS A 436 -39.06 34.76 -39.29
CA LYS A 436 -39.08 34.67 -40.75
C LYS A 436 -39.91 35.82 -41.31
N ALA A 437 -39.33 36.61 -42.20
CA ALA A 437 -40.03 37.68 -42.92
C ALA A 437 -41.32 37.12 -43.56
N PRO A 438 -42.44 37.84 -43.51
CA PRO A 438 -43.69 37.34 -44.05
C PRO A 438 -43.57 37.08 -45.53
N GLU A 439 -43.87 35.86 -45.96
CA GLU A 439 -43.94 35.47 -47.37
C GLU A 439 -44.85 36.42 -48.12
N ALA A 440 -44.34 37.03 -49.19
CA ALA A 440 -45.09 37.88 -50.08
C ALA A 440 -46.27 37.07 -50.70
N LYS A 441 -47.50 37.53 -50.50
CA LYS A 441 -48.70 36.96 -51.11
C LYS A 441 -48.56 36.91 -52.65
N PRO A 442 -48.89 35.83 -53.32
CA PRO A 442 -48.87 35.74 -54.78
C PRO A 442 -49.93 36.71 -55.37
N LYS A 443 -49.54 37.52 -56.36
CA LYS A 443 -50.46 38.38 -57.16
C LYS A 443 -51.46 37.51 -57.92
N ALA A 444 -52.74 37.90 -57.79
CA ALA A 444 -53.81 37.28 -58.56
C ALA A 444 -53.62 37.53 -60.08
N PRO A 445 -54.05 36.59 -60.94
CA PRO A 445 -53.92 36.72 -62.38
C PRO A 445 -54.97 37.73 -62.92
N GLU A 446 -54.54 38.68 -63.78
CA GLU A 446 -55.39 39.60 -64.54
C GLU A 446 -56.20 38.82 -65.57
N THR A 447 -57.51 38.84 -65.40
CA THR A 447 -58.45 38.39 -66.40
C THR A 447 -58.50 39.40 -67.55
N LYS A 448 -58.05 39.04 -68.71
CA LYS A 448 -58.33 39.75 -69.97
C LYS A 448 -59.69 39.36 -70.44
N THR A 449 -60.64 40.34 -70.41
CA THR A 449 -61.91 40.27 -71.09
C THR A 449 -61.78 40.61 -72.56
N LYS A 450 -62.33 39.79 -73.37
CA LYS A 450 -62.98 40.13 -74.64
C LYS A 450 -64.36 39.54 -74.65
#